data_2b61ddb3ad356ff0b4585c0bfad38358
#
_entry.id   2b61ddb3ad356ff0b4585c0bfad38358
#
_cell.length_a   1.000
_cell.length_b   1.000
_cell.length_c   1.000
_cell.angle_alpha   90.00
_cell.angle_beta   90.00
_cell.angle_gamma   90.00
#
_symmetry.space_group_name_H-M   'P 1'
#
loop_
_entity.id
_entity.type
_entity.pdbx_description
1 polymer ?
#
loop_
_entity_poly.entity_id
_entity_poly.type
_entity_poly.pdbx_seq_one_letter_code
_entity_poly.pdbx_strand_id
1 'polypeptide(L)'
;MQLKRRRRREQIVTLLEEGNFAGLTALAGQDAGVAGILMQFFYDPGDLLYWRGLEGLGHVAGAHPEQVRKLINRLLYLLNEDSGSTGWGAAAALGEIGRHQVALVKEIIPMFIGFLEEPFSQEPMLWGVGRMAEVQPEFLKEIMPVIVPFLTNPKPELRALSAWSLGKGRYLPAADAIGALKGDEHPVTLYDQGKLRQTTVGHLAREALAELA
;
A
#
# COMPACT_ATOMS: atom_id res chain seq x y z
N MET A 1 14.96 -15.46 -25.71
CA MET A 1 14.13 -14.46 -25.02
C MET A 1 13.70 -14.93 -23.61
N GLN A 2 13.20 -16.14 -23.44
CA GLN A 2 12.76 -16.68 -22.12
C GLN A 2 13.85 -16.74 -21.05
N LEU A 3 15.09 -17.20 -21.37
CA LEU A 3 16.21 -17.26 -20.41
C LEU A 3 16.59 -15.88 -19.85
N LYS A 4 16.54 -14.82 -20.67
CA LYS A 4 16.84 -13.45 -20.23
C LYS A 4 15.78 -12.93 -19.27
N ARG A 5 14.48 -13.24 -19.54
CA ARG A 5 13.35 -12.87 -18.68
C ARG A 5 13.41 -13.60 -17.32
N ARG A 6 13.75 -14.90 -17.33
CA ARG A 6 13.91 -15.70 -16.11
C ARG A 6 15.02 -15.16 -15.21
N ARG A 7 16.22 -14.93 -15.76
CA ARG A 7 17.35 -14.34 -15.01
C ARG A 7 17.01 -12.99 -14.42
N ARG A 8 16.24 -12.16 -15.15
CA ARG A 8 15.80 -10.87 -14.67
C ARG A 8 14.85 -11.01 -13.47
N ARG A 9 13.89 -11.93 -13.55
CA ARG A 9 12.97 -12.20 -12.43
C ARG A 9 13.75 -12.70 -11.21
N GLU A 10 14.69 -13.62 -11.37
CA GLU A 10 15.56 -14.12 -10.30
C GLU A 10 16.35 -12.97 -9.64
N GLN A 11 16.92 -12.05 -10.42
CA GLN A 11 17.62 -10.87 -9.90
C GLN A 11 16.70 -9.94 -9.11
N ILE A 12 15.46 -9.72 -9.59
CA ILE A 12 14.46 -8.91 -8.87
C ILE A 12 14.09 -9.60 -7.55
N VAL A 13 13.87 -10.91 -7.53
CA VAL A 13 13.58 -11.67 -6.30
C VAL A 13 14.67 -11.46 -5.27
N THR A 14 15.93 -11.63 -5.64
CA THR A 14 17.07 -11.41 -4.72
C THR A 14 17.06 -9.99 -4.15
N LEU A 15 16.88 -8.97 -4.99
CA LEU A 15 16.83 -7.57 -4.53
C LEU A 15 15.65 -7.33 -3.58
N LEU A 16 14.49 -7.96 -3.83
CA LEU A 16 13.33 -7.86 -2.94
C LEU A 16 13.56 -8.62 -1.62
N GLU A 17 14.18 -9.82 -1.65
CA GLU A 17 14.53 -10.59 -0.45
C GLU A 17 15.51 -9.84 0.46
N GLU A 18 16.43 -9.07 -0.13
CA GLU A 18 17.37 -8.20 0.58
C GLU A 18 16.78 -6.87 1.02
N GLY A 19 15.59 -6.48 0.50
CA GLY A 19 15.05 -5.12 0.68
C GLY A 19 15.90 -4.05 0.00
N ASN A 20 16.63 -4.41 -1.06
CA ASN A 20 17.55 -3.53 -1.79
C ASN A 20 16.82 -2.73 -2.88
N PHE A 21 16.03 -1.74 -2.47
CA PHE A 21 15.28 -0.88 -3.39
C PHE A 21 16.17 0.04 -4.24
N ALA A 22 17.35 0.41 -3.74
CA ALA A 22 18.34 1.17 -4.52
C ALA A 22 18.86 0.33 -5.71
N GLY A 23 19.19 -0.93 -5.46
CA GLY A 23 19.55 -1.88 -6.52
C GLY A 23 18.42 -2.11 -7.52
N LEU A 24 17.18 -2.17 -7.03
CA LEU A 24 15.99 -2.33 -7.87
C LEU A 24 15.74 -1.13 -8.79
N THR A 25 15.88 0.10 -8.28
CA THR A 25 15.76 1.32 -9.10
C THR A 25 16.88 1.44 -10.13
N ALA A 26 18.12 1.07 -9.75
CA ALA A 26 19.24 1.03 -10.70
C ALA A 26 18.98 0.01 -11.82
N LEU A 27 18.42 -1.15 -11.50
CA LEU A 27 18.03 -2.17 -12.46
C LEU A 27 16.91 -1.66 -13.39
N ALA A 28 15.92 -0.95 -12.86
CA ALA A 28 14.85 -0.33 -13.64
C ALA A 28 15.37 0.72 -14.62
N GLY A 29 16.43 1.46 -14.27
CA GLY A 29 17.10 2.38 -15.18
C GLY A 29 17.74 1.70 -16.40
N GLN A 30 18.08 0.42 -16.29
CA GLN A 30 18.65 -0.39 -17.38
C GLN A 30 17.60 -1.17 -18.17
N ASP A 31 16.43 -1.45 -17.56
CA ASP A 31 15.37 -2.25 -18.17
C ASP A 31 13.98 -1.80 -17.71
N ALA A 32 13.26 -1.15 -18.61
CA ALA A 32 11.90 -0.69 -18.39
C ALA A 32 10.89 -1.82 -18.08
N GLY A 33 11.25 -3.09 -18.24
CA GLY A 33 10.41 -4.24 -17.90
C GLY A 33 10.33 -4.54 -16.41
N VAL A 34 11.19 -3.94 -15.57
CA VAL A 34 11.23 -4.20 -14.11
C VAL A 34 9.89 -3.90 -13.44
N ALA A 35 9.30 -2.73 -13.69
CA ALA A 35 8.01 -2.34 -13.11
C ALA A 35 6.89 -3.35 -13.44
N GLY A 36 6.86 -3.87 -14.68
CA GLY A 36 5.89 -4.89 -15.08
C GLY A 36 6.13 -6.27 -14.44
N ILE A 37 7.39 -6.60 -14.08
CA ILE A 37 7.72 -7.83 -13.37
C ILE A 37 7.31 -7.72 -11.90
N LEU A 38 7.45 -6.54 -11.27
CA LEU A 38 7.04 -6.32 -9.88
C LEU A 38 5.55 -6.61 -9.66
N MET A 39 4.68 -6.30 -10.61
CA MET A 39 3.26 -6.64 -10.53
C MET A 39 2.97 -8.16 -10.42
N GLN A 40 3.93 -9.02 -10.77
CA GLN A 40 3.79 -10.47 -10.67
C GLN A 40 3.90 -10.99 -9.21
N PHE A 41 4.20 -10.13 -8.25
CA PHE A 41 4.26 -10.47 -6.83
C PHE A 41 3.00 -10.05 -6.05
N PHE A 42 2.01 -9.38 -6.68
CA PHE A 42 0.85 -8.78 -6.02
C PHE A 42 -0.30 -9.77 -5.72
N TYR A 43 -0.01 -11.05 -5.48
CA TYR A 43 -1.05 -12.08 -5.36
C TYR A 43 -1.18 -12.70 -3.98
N ASP A 44 -0.12 -12.70 -3.16
CA ASP A 44 -0.12 -13.35 -1.85
C ASP A 44 0.32 -12.38 -0.75
N PRO A 45 -0.63 -11.73 -0.04
CA PRO A 45 -0.31 -10.80 1.05
C PRO A 45 0.34 -11.48 2.27
N GLY A 46 0.33 -12.82 2.35
CA GLY A 46 1.10 -13.56 3.36
C GLY A 46 2.60 -13.63 3.06
N ASP A 47 3.01 -13.39 1.82
CA ASP A 47 4.41 -13.41 1.40
C ASP A 47 5.04 -12.00 1.55
N LEU A 48 6.24 -11.94 2.13
CA LEU A 48 7.04 -10.71 2.22
C LEU A 48 7.35 -10.10 0.85
N LEU A 49 7.51 -10.93 -0.18
CA LEU A 49 7.77 -10.47 -1.55
C LEU A 49 6.60 -9.69 -2.15
N TYR A 50 5.36 -9.97 -1.74
CA TYR A 50 4.20 -9.16 -2.11
C TYR A 50 4.39 -7.70 -1.68
N TRP A 51 4.65 -7.49 -0.41
CA TRP A 51 4.79 -6.15 0.17
C TRP A 51 6.03 -5.42 -0.35
N ARG A 52 7.15 -6.12 -0.44
CA ARG A 52 8.38 -5.55 -0.99
C ARG A 52 8.28 -5.30 -2.50
N GLY A 53 7.45 -6.06 -3.21
CA GLY A 53 7.10 -5.78 -4.60
C GLY A 53 6.32 -4.47 -4.76
N LEU A 54 5.35 -4.22 -3.87
CA LEU A 54 4.61 -2.96 -3.80
C LEU A 54 5.53 -1.78 -3.48
N GLU A 55 6.32 -1.88 -2.41
CA GLU A 55 7.28 -0.85 -2.00
C GLU A 55 8.32 -0.60 -3.10
N GLY A 56 8.83 -1.67 -3.73
CA GLY A 56 9.73 -1.58 -4.87
C GLY A 56 9.13 -0.85 -6.06
N LEU A 57 7.84 -1.05 -6.35
CA LEU A 57 7.15 -0.31 -7.41
C LEU A 57 7.05 1.18 -7.09
N GLY A 58 6.82 1.55 -5.83
CA GLY A 58 6.87 2.94 -5.37
C GLY A 58 8.23 3.57 -5.60
N HIS A 59 9.31 2.90 -5.19
CA HIS A 59 10.68 3.37 -5.45
C HIS A 59 10.98 3.54 -6.94
N VAL A 60 10.52 2.60 -7.78
CA VAL A 60 10.65 2.74 -9.25
C VAL A 60 9.81 3.91 -9.76
N ALA A 61 8.62 4.17 -9.21
CA ALA A 61 7.80 5.32 -9.58
C ALA A 61 8.50 6.65 -9.29
N GLY A 62 9.20 6.75 -8.15
CA GLY A 62 9.97 7.94 -7.79
C GLY A 62 11.16 8.18 -8.71
N ALA A 63 11.89 7.12 -9.07
CA ALA A 63 13.11 7.22 -9.89
C ALA A 63 12.83 7.24 -11.42
N HIS A 64 11.81 6.49 -11.86
CA HIS A 64 11.50 6.26 -13.28
C HIS A 64 9.99 6.38 -13.54
N PRO A 65 9.36 7.57 -13.32
CA PRO A 65 7.90 7.74 -13.35
C PRO A 65 7.27 7.31 -14.67
N GLU A 66 7.94 7.49 -15.79
CA GLU A 66 7.40 7.14 -17.12
C GLU A 66 7.22 5.62 -17.34
N GLN A 67 7.97 4.79 -16.60
CA GLN A 67 7.78 3.34 -16.64
C GLN A 67 6.51 2.94 -15.90
N VAL A 68 6.25 3.57 -14.74
CA VAL A 68 5.10 3.27 -13.89
C VAL A 68 3.83 3.93 -14.44
N ARG A 69 3.90 5.11 -15.06
CA ARG A 69 2.76 5.77 -15.72
C ARG A 69 1.98 4.81 -16.62
N LYS A 70 2.69 3.98 -17.38
CA LYS A 70 2.07 3.00 -18.31
C LYS A 70 1.31 1.90 -17.60
N LEU A 71 1.58 1.68 -16.30
CA LEU A 71 0.94 0.65 -15.49
C LEU A 71 -0.31 1.13 -14.75
N ILE A 72 -0.52 2.45 -14.60
CA ILE A 72 -1.66 3.00 -13.85
C ILE A 72 -2.99 2.47 -14.42
N ASN A 73 -3.20 2.55 -15.74
CA ASN A 73 -4.42 2.04 -16.36
C ASN A 73 -4.61 0.55 -16.13
N ARG A 74 -3.52 -0.22 -16.10
CA ARG A 74 -3.59 -1.66 -15.82
C ARG A 74 -3.95 -1.93 -14.36
N LEU A 75 -3.43 -1.16 -13.41
CA LEU A 75 -3.79 -1.26 -11.98
C LEU A 75 -5.27 -0.92 -11.78
N LEU A 76 -5.76 0.15 -12.42
CA LEU A 76 -7.19 0.52 -12.39
C LEU A 76 -8.07 -0.55 -13.04
N TYR A 77 -7.63 -1.14 -14.14
CA TYR A 77 -8.35 -2.24 -14.78
C TYR A 77 -8.48 -3.45 -13.85
N LEU A 78 -7.40 -3.84 -13.15
CA LEU A 78 -7.41 -4.94 -12.18
C LEU A 78 -8.36 -4.69 -11.00
N LEU A 79 -8.61 -3.44 -10.62
CA LEU A 79 -9.56 -3.08 -9.56
C LEU A 79 -11.03 -3.08 -10.01
N ASN A 80 -11.27 -3.04 -11.32
CA ASN A 80 -12.61 -3.02 -11.90
C ASN A 80 -13.02 -4.38 -12.52
N GLU A 81 -12.14 -5.38 -12.50
CA GLU A 81 -12.47 -6.71 -13.01
C GLU A 81 -13.19 -7.56 -11.95
N ASP A 82 -14.37 -8.07 -12.28
CA ASP A 82 -15.17 -9.00 -11.46
C ASP A 82 -14.51 -10.38 -11.28
N SER A 83 -13.33 -10.63 -11.82
CA SER A 83 -12.68 -11.95 -11.83
C SER A 83 -12.16 -12.43 -10.47
N GLY A 84 -12.22 -11.61 -9.44
CA GLY A 84 -11.98 -11.99 -8.04
C GLY A 84 -10.55 -12.40 -7.67
N SER A 85 -9.63 -12.47 -8.63
CA SER A 85 -8.33 -13.12 -8.40
C SER A 85 -7.09 -12.23 -8.55
N THR A 86 -7.20 -11.02 -9.09
CA THR A 86 -6.01 -10.29 -9.54
C THR A 86 -5.87 -8.85 -9.05
N GLY A 87 -6.89 -8.28 -8.41
CA GLY A 87 -6.89 -6.88 -7.98
C GLY A 87 -6.20 -6.59 -6.65
N TRP A 88 -5.86 -7.60 -5.88
CA TRP A 88 -5.53 -7.51 -4.45
C TRP A 88 -4.42 -6.52 -4.10
N GLY A 89 -3.32 -6.53 -4.83
CA GLY A 89 -2.23 -5.59 -4.62
C GLY A 89 -2.39 -4.25 -5.36
N ALA A 90 -3.34 -4.13 -6.29
CA ALA A 90 -3.42 -2.95 -7.15
C ALA A 90 -3.78 -1.67 -6.36
N ALA A 91 -4.71 -1.76 -5.41
CA ALA A 91 -5.08 -0.63 -4.55
C ALA A 91 -3.89 -0.17 -3.68
N ALA A 92 -3.19 -1.11 -3.05
CA ALA A 92 -1.98 -0.82 -2.28
C ALA A 92 -0.88 -0.21 -3.15
N ALA A 93 -0.71 -0.72 -4.39
CA ALA A 93 0.26 -0.21 -5.35
C ALA A 93 0.00 1.26 -5.71
N LEU A 94 -1.27 1.66 -5.90
CA LEU A 94 -1.62 3.06 -6.19
C LEU A 94 -1.23 3.98 -5.02
N GLY A 95 -1.48 3.56 -3.78
CA GLY A 95 -1.06 4.32 -2.59
C GLY A 95 0.46 4.45 -2.48
N GLU A 96 1.20 3.36 -2.69
CA GLU A 96 2.67 3.38 -2.61
C GLU A 96 3.30 4.17 -3.77
N ILE A 97 2.72 4.11 -4.98
CA ILE A 97 3.11 4.99 -6.09
C ILE A 97 2.87 6.46 -5.70
N GLY A 98 1.72 6.77 -5.09
CA GLY A 98 1.38 8.12 -4.63
C GLY A 98 2.35 8.64 -3.57
N ARG A 99 2.82 7.78 -2.67
CA ARG A 99 3.83 8.10 -1.67
C ARG A 99 5.12 8.64 -2.29
N HIS A 100 5.60 8.01 -3.37
CA HIS A 100 6.87 8.33 -4.02
C HIS A 100 6.73 9.32 -5.17
N GLN A 101 5.59 9.32 -5.88
CA GLN A 101 5.36 10.17 -7.05
C GLN A 101 3.86 10.49 -7.21
N VAL A 102 3.37 11.41 -6.38
CA VAL A 102 1.96 11.79 -6.33
C VAL A 102 1.41 12.26 -7.69
N ALA A 103 2.22 12.89 -8.52
CA ALA A 103 1.82 13.37 -9.84
C ALA A 103 1.30 12.25 -10.78
N LEU A 104 1.63 10.98 -10.49
CA LEU A 104 1.12 9.84 -11.26
C LEU A 104 -0.31 9.45 -10.89
N VAL A 105 -0.76 9.75 -9.66
CA VAL A 105 -2.04 9.28 -9.13
C VAL A 105 -2.97 10.41 -8.68
N LYS A 106 -2.53 11.67 -8.63
CA LYS A 106 -3.32 12.77 -8.06
C LYS A 106 -4.72 12.92 -8.67
N GLU A 107 -4.86 12.68 -9.98
CA GLU A 107 -6.14 12.77 -10.69
C GLU A 107 -7.12 11.62 -10.33
N ILE A 108 -6.59 10.51 -9.81
CA ILE A 108 -7.37 9.33 -9.48
C ILE A 108 -7.55 9.13 -7.97
N ILE A 109 -6.96 9.98 -7.12
CA ILE A 109 -7.15 9.91 -5.67
C ILE A 109 -8.64 9.92 -5.28
N PRO A 110 -9.54 10.71 -5.89
CA PRO A 110 -10.97 10.62 -5.57
C PRO A 110 -11.58 9.24 -5.77
N MET A 111 -11.02 8.41 -6.66
CA MET A 111 -11.48 7.02 -6.88
C MET A 111 -11.16 6.09 -5.70
N PHE A 112 -10.22 6.46 -4.82
CA PHE A 112 -9.87 5.66 -3.64
C PHE A 112 -11.05 5.45 -2.71
N ILE A 113 -12.02 6.40 -2.68
CA ILE A 113 -13.26 6.26 -1.93
C ILE A 113 -14.05 5.06 -2.45
N GLY A 114 -14.24 4.93 -3.76
CA GLY A 114 -14.91 3.79 -4.35
C GLY A 114 -14.19 2.46 -4.08
N PHE A 115 -12.86 2.44 -4.07
CA PHE A 115 -12.10 1.24 -3.73
C PHE A 115 -12.23 0.85 -2.24
N LEU A 116 -12.50 1.81 -1.34
CA LEU A 116 -12.82 1.53 0.06
C LEU A 116 -14.24 0.95 0.25
N GLU A 117 -15.14 1.15 -0.70
CA GLU A 117 -16.49 0.57 -0.68
C GLU A 117 -16.48 -0.92 -1.07
N GLU A 118 -15.49 -1.37 -1.85
CA GLU A 118 -15.37 -2.73 -2.37
C GLU A 118 -14.63 -3.65 -1.38
N PRO A 119 -15.26 -4.71 -0.85
CA PRO A 119 -14.69 -5.54 0.23
C PRO A 119 -13.30 -6.11 -0.08
N PHE A 120 -13.01 -6.46 -1.33
CA PHE A 120 -11.72 -7.05 -1.73
C PHE A 120 -10.57 -6.05 -1.78
N SER A 121 -10.87 -4.75 -1.89
CA SER A 121 -9.84 -3.69 -1.98
C SER A 121 -9.71 -2.84 -0.71
N GLN A 122 -10.57 -3.04 0.32
CA GLN A 122 -10.54 -2.27 1.56
C GLN A 122 -9.20 -2.34 2.27
N GLU A 123 -8.72 -3.54 2.59
CA GLU A 123 -7.45 -3.73 3.32
C GLU A 123 -6.25 -3.17 2.53
N PRO A 124 -6.04 -3.54 1.25
CA PRO A 124 -4.93 -3.00 0.48
C PRO A 124 -5.04 -1.50 0.25
N MET A 125 -6.26 -0.93 0.10
CA MET A 125 -6.42 0.52 -0.05
C MET A 125 -6.14 1.25 1.26
N LEU A 126 -6.61 0.77 2.41
CA LEU A 126 -6.31 1.35 3.72
C LEU A 126 -4.79 1.39 3.96
N TRP A 127 -4.09 0.28 3.67
CA TRP A 127 -2.63 0.26 3.77
C TRP A 127 -1.99 1.29 2.82
N GLY A 128 -2.40 1.30 1.56
CA GLY A 128 -1.88 2.23 0.55
C GLY A 128 -2.09 3.70 0.92
N VAL A 129 -3.28 4.04 1.47
CA VAL A 129 -3.58 5.37 1.99
C VAL A 129 -2.66 5.72 3.15
N GLY A 130 -2.45 4.81 4.11
CA GLY A 130 -1.54 5.04 5.24
C GLY A 130 -0.11 5.30 4.77
N ARG A 131 0.40 4.53 3.81
CA ARG A 131 1.73 4.73 3.21
C ARG A 131 1.85 6.08 2.52
N MET A 132 0.84 6.46 1.75
CA MET A 132 0.84 7.76 1.08
C MET A 132 0.72 8.92 2.08
N ALA A 133 -0.07 8.75 3.13
CA ALA A 133 -0.31 9.77 4.14
C ALA A 133 0.94 10.16 4.95
N GLU A 134 1.93 9.25 5.07
CA GLU A 134 3.21 9.57 5.71
C GLU A 134 3.95 10.73 5.06
N VAL A 135 3.76 10.94 3.75
CA VAL A 135 4.56 11.89 2.95
C VAL A 135 3.68 12.94 2.26
N GLN A 136 2.44 12.58 1.89
CA GLN A 136 1.54 13.39 1.08
C GLN A 136 0.15 13.55 1.72
N PRO A 137 0.03 13.87 3.03
CA PRO A 137 -1.27 13.90 3.73
C PRO A 137 -2.24 14.93 3.13
N GLU A 138 -1.73 16.00 2.53
CA GLU A 138 -2.54 17.07 1.94
C GLU A 138 -3.42 16.62 0.78
N PHE A 139 -3.03 15.55 0.06
CA PHE A 139 -3.81 14.98 -1.04
C PHE A 139 -4.93 14.04 -0.56
N LEU A 140 -4.93 13.65 0.72
CA LEU A 140 -5.83 12.64 1.28
C LEU A 140 -6.90 13.22 2.22
N LYS A 141 -7.04 14.54 2.30
CA LYS A 141 -7.96 15.23 3.22
C LYS A 141 -9.41 14.76 3.09
N GLU A 142 -9.87 14.46 1.89
CA GLU A 142 -11.22 13.98 1.62
C GLU A 142 -11.38 12.47 1.89
N ILE A 143 -10.28 11.73 1.87
CA ILE A 143 -10.27 10.28 2.13
C ILE A 143 -10.29 9.99 3.63
N MET A 144 -9.60 10.77 4.45
CA MET A 144 -9.49 10.54 5.90
C MET A 144 -10.84 10.39 6.61
N PRO A 145 -11.85 11.27 6.38
CA PRO A 145 -13.17 11.09 7.00
C PRO A 145 -13.86 9.78 6.61
N VAL A 146 -13.63 9.29 5.38
CA VAL A 146 -14.23 8.04 4.86
C VAL A 146 -13.65 6.80 5.56
N ILE A 147 -12.44 6.91 6.10
CA ILE A 147 -11.77 5.82 6.82
C ILE A 147 -12.33 5.66 8.25
N VAL A 148 -12.80 6.72 8.88
CA VAL A 148 -13.25 6.71 10.30
C VAL A 148 -14.26 5.60 10.62
N PRO A 149 -15.30 5.32 9.81
CA PRO A 149 -16.24 4.23 10.07
C PRO A 149 -15.61 2.84 10.18
N PHE A 150 -14.47 2.60 9.53
CA PHE A 150 -13.77 1.31 9.60
C PHE A 150 -13.18 1.02 10.99
N LEU A 151 -13.01 2.02 11.86
CA LEU A 151 -12.56 1.82 13.24
C LEU A 151 -13.52 0.95 14.07
N THR A 152 -14.78 0.82 13.66
CA THR A 152 -15.78 -0.04 14.31
C THR A 152 -16.12 -1.29 13.50
N ASN A 153 -15.35 -1.60 12.45
CA ASN A 153 -15.60 -2.73 11.59
C ASN A 153 -15.43 -4.07 12.34
N PRO A 154 -16.26 -5.11 12.06
CA PRO A 154 -16.10 -6.44 12.66
C PRO A 154 -14.72 -7.07 12.42
N LYS A 155 -14.09 -6.82 11.26
CA LYS A 155 -12.76 -7.35 10.91
C LYS A 155 -11.66 -6.58 11.64
N PRO A 156 -10.82 -7.23 12.46
CA PRO A 156 -9.73 -6.56 13.18
C PRO A 156 -8.70 -5.92 12.25
N GLU A 157 -8.43 -6.52 11.07
CA GLU A 157 -7.51 -6.00 10.06
C GLU A 157 -7.95 -4.60 9.58
N LEU A 158 -9.26 -4.41 9.34
CA LEU A 158 -9.79 -3.12 8.90
C LEU A 158 -9.73 -2.08 10.02
N ARG A 159 -10.04 -2.45 11.28
CA ARG A 159 -9.87 -1.53 12.42
C ARG A 159 -8.42 -1.10 12.59
N ALA A 160 -7.50 -2.07 12.51
CA ALA A 160 -6.08 -1.85 12.66
C ALA A 160 -5.50 -0.92 11.59
N LEU A 161 -5.76 -1.23 10.31
CA LEU A 161 -5.30 -0.44 9.18
C LEU A 161 -5.90 0.96 9.17
N SER A 162 -7.18 1.10 9.59
CA SER A 162 -7.81 2.41 9.70
C SER A 162 -7.17 3.26 10.77
N ALA A 163 -6.95 2.71 11.98
CA ALA A 163 -6.26 3.44 13.05
C ALA A 163 -4.86 3.86 12.62
N TRP A 164 -4.10 2.93 12.02
CA TRP A 164 -2.75 3.20 11.52
C TRP A 164 -2.74 4.28 10.43
N SER A 165 -3.61 4.19 9.43
CA SER A 165 -3.67 5.16 8.33
C SER A 165 -4.09 6.55 8.78
N LEU A 166 -5.06 6.64 9.72
CA LEU A 166 -5.49 7.92 10.30
C LEU A 166 -4.38 8.55 11.16
N GLY A 167 -3.59 7.73 11.87
CA GLY A 167 -2.40 8.18 12.59
C GLY A 167 -1.35 8.74 11.62
N LYS A 168 -1.00 7.98 10.55
CA LYS A 168 -0.05 8.43 9.53
C LYS A 168 -0.49 9.72 8.84
N GLY A 169 -1.79 9.88 8.61
CA GLY A 169 -2.39 11.10 8.07
C GLY A 169 -2.55 12.23 9.08
N ARG A 170 -2.19 12.02 10.34
CA ARG A 170 -2.37 12.97 11.44
C ARG A 170 -3.78 13.53 11.52
N TYR A 171 -4.78 12.68 11.30
CA TYR A 171 -6.17 13.08 11.25
C TYR A 171 -6.77 13.18 12.67
N LEU A 172 -6.52 14.33 13.33
CA LEU A 172 -6.92 14.62 14.70
C LEU A 172 -8.43 14.39 15.00
N PRO A 173 -9.39 14.64 14.07
CA PRO A 173 -10.81 14.39 14.34
C PRO A 173 -11.16 12.93 14.68
N ALA A 174 -10.27 11.95 14.38
CA ALA A 174 -10.47 10.56 14.71
C ALA A 174 -9.89 10.14 16.09
N ALA A 175 -9.26 11.04 16.84
CA ALA A 175 -8.54 10.73 18.07
C ALA A 175 -9.36 9.93 19.09
N ASP A 176 -10.61 10.35 19.38
CA ASP A 176 -11.48 9.66 20.33
C ASP A 176 -11.86 8.26 19.84
N ALA A 177 -12.20 8.12 18.56
CA ALA A 177 -12.55 6.84 17.96
C ALA A 177 -11.35 5.87 17.92
N ILE A 178 -10.15 6.34 17.62
CA ILE A 178 -8.92 5.57 17.72
C ILE A 178 -8.66 5.20 19.20
N GLY A 179 -8.90 6.15 20.14
CA GLY A 179 -8.75 5.95 21.56
C GLY A 179 -9.59 4.81 22.13
N ALA A 180 -10.79 4.58 21.57
CA ALA A 180 -11.65 3.47 21.94
C ALA A 180 -11.07 2.09 21.63
N LEU A 181 -10.11 2.01 20.68
CA LEU A 181 -9.45 0.76 20.27
C LEU A 181 -8.24 0.38 21.14
N LYS A 182 -7.79 1.20 22.11
CA LYS A 182 -6.57 0.95 22.90
C LYS A 182 -6.50 -0.42 23.59
N GLY A 183 -7.66 -0.98 23.96
CA GLY A 183 -7.79 -2.29 24.62
C GLY A 183 -8.14 -3.44 23.67
N ASP A 184 -8.12 -3.23 22.35
CA ASP A 184 -8.44 -4.26 21.37
C ASP A 184 -7.24 -5.20 21.15
N GLU A 185 -7.29 -6.38 21.76
CA GLU A 185 -6.19 -7.38 21.74
C GLU A 185 -6.23 -8.33 20.53
N HIS A 186 -7.11 -8.11 19.55
CA HIS A 186 -7.12 -8.96 18.34
C HIS A 186 -5.79 -8.87 17.61
N PRO A 187 -5.16 -10.03 17.30
CA PRO A 187 -3.90 -10.06 16.58
C PRO A 187 -4.09 -9.68 15.12
N VAL A 188 -3.14 -8.93 14.59
CA VAL A 188 -3.10 -8.51 13.18
C VAL A 188 -1.66 -8.53 12.67
N THR A 189 -1.49 -8.60 11.35
CA THR A 189 -0.20 -8.48 10.70
C THR A 189 -0.15 -7.17 9.92
N LEU A 190 0.89 -6.39 10.11
CA LEU A 190 1.14 -5.16 9.36
C LEU A 190 2.50 -5.23 8.66
N TYR A 191 2.53 -4.92 7.37
CA TYR A 191 3.78 -4.60 6.70
C TYR A 191 4.12 -3.13 6.92
N ASP A 192 5.23 -2.91 7.57
CA ASP A 192 5.77 -1.57 7.83
C ASP A 192 7.31 -1.64 7.93
N GLN A 193 7.98 -0.60 7.48
CA GLN A 193 9.46 -0.49 7.51
C GLN A 193 10.18 -1.74 6.95
N GLY A 194 9.70 -2.26 5.82
CA GLY A 194 10.31 -3.39 5.12
C GLY A 194 10.08 -4.77 5.74
N LYS A 195 9.18 -4.90 6.74
CA LYS A 195 8.95 -6.13 7.50
C LYS A 195 7.46 -6.39 7.73
N LEU A 196 7.08 -7.68 7.74
CA LEU A 196 5.81 -8.13 8.30
C LEU A 196 5.93 -8.22 9.82
N ARG A 197 5.12 -7.46 10.53
CA ARG A 197 5.10 -7.34 11.98
C ARG A 197 3.79 -7.90 12.54
N GLN A 198 3.88 -8.88 13.45
CA GLN A 198 2.75 -9.32 14.25
C GLN A 198 2.50 -8.30 15.36
N THR A 199 1.26 -7.86 15.52
CA THR A 199 0.86 -6.83 16.48
C THR A 199 -0.60 -7.00 16.89
N THR A 200 -1.20 -6.05 17.59
CA THR A 200 -2.64 -6.01 17.90
C THR A 200 -3.27 -4.71 17.41
N VAL A 201 -4.59 -4.70 17.23
CA VAL A 201 -5.35 -3.50 16.89
C VAL A 201 -5.05 -2.38 17.92
N GLY A 202 -5.10 -2.72 19.22
CA GLY A 202 -4.85 -1.75 20.30
C GLY A 202 -3.43 -1.20 20.31
N HIS A 203 -2.44 -2.00 19.91
CA HIS A 203 -1.07 -1.50 19.79
C HIS A 203 -0.97 -0.45 18.67
N LEU A 204 -1.53 -0.74 17.49
CA LEU A 204 -1.57 0.21 16.37
C LEU A 204 -2.38 1.47 16.69
N ALA A 205 -3.48 1.34 17.47
CA ALA A 205 -4.23 2.50 17.94
C ALA A 205 -3.39 3.40 18.88
N ARG A 206 -2.57 2.82 19.76
CA ARG A 206 -1.65 3.60 20.62
C ARG A 206 -0.56 4.29 19.80
N GLU A 207 0.03 3.60 18.81
CA GLU A 207 0.99 4.21 17.88
C GLU A 207 0.35 5.37 17.10
N ALA A 208 -0.86 5.17 16.57
CA ALA A 208 -1.59 6.21 15.84
C ALA A 208 -1.86 7.45 16.70
N LEU A 209 -2.26 7.27 17.95
CA LEU A 209 -2.47 8.41 18.88
C LEU A 209 -1.18 9.17 19.19
N ALA A 210 -0.05 8.49 19.23
CA ALA A 210 1.26 9.15 19.38
C ALA A 210 1.65 10.00 18.17
N GLU A 211 1.20 9.62 16.97
CA GLU A 211 1.40 10.44 15.74
C GLU A 211 0.47 11.68 15.71
N LEU A 212 -0.65 11.65 16.47
CA LEU A 212 -1.61 12.77 16.55
C LEU A 212 -1.22 13.81 17.62
N ALA A 213 -0.33 13.47 18.54
CA ALA A 213 0.12 14.33 19.65
C ALA A 213 1.16 15.34 19.17
#